data_632024fe809cd1cf6554880851b1f5e5
#
_entry.id   632024fe809cd1cf6554880851b1f5e5
#
_cell.length_a   1.000
_cell.length_b   1.000
_cell.length_c   1.000
_cell.angle_alpha   90.00
_cell.angle_beta   90.00
_cell.angle_gamma   90.00
#
_symmetry.space_group_name_H-M   'P 1'
#
loop_
_entity.id
_entity.type
_entity.pdbx_description
1 polymer ?
#
loop_
_entity_poly.entity_id
_entity_poly.type
_entity_poly.pdbx_seq_one_letter_code
_entity_poly.pdbx_strand_id
1 'polypeptide(L)'
;LEVRIRAPAARVGRKSPLSSSRLNSDGRTMFFDARALDSFDQYLQDVERYPLIENPEKEREIARRARAGDREAAERLVTANLRFVISYVKKYQGRGLNLAELVCIGNEGLLKAVKKFDPDKGVKFISYAVWWIRQTVLQALAEQTRSVRIPLNQNSNLVKLSRTETALTQKYGRTPTDREIAEEMKEPVETVRALRRVASAELSLDAPLDKSDRDSASFGERFSGADETDIEQDVEAQARREFLEKMFEKYLTERERKILVLYYGLDDGEEMTLEQIGELLGVTRERIRQIRNRAFDKLRGSMHGDALEGFWRASA
;
A
#
# COMPACT_ATOMS: atom_id res chain seq x y z
N LEU A 1 -9.90 -13.25 -25.68
CA LEU A 1 -10.93 -12.49 -26.41
C LEU A 1 -11.19 -11.20 -25.64
N GLU A 2 -10.35 -10.17 -25.92
CA GLU A 2 -10.54 -8.80 -25.41
C GLU A 2 -11.71 -8.17 -26.17
N VAL A 3 -12.81 -7.94 -25.49
CA VAL A 3 -13.92 -7.15 -25.99
C VAL A 3 -13.59 -5.68 -25.70
N ARG A 4 -12.94 -5.01 -26.65
CA ARG A 4 -12.84 -3.53 -26.65
C ARG A 4 -14.18 -2.97 -27.09
N ILE A 5 -14.95 -2.45 -26.14
CA ILE A 5 -16.15 -1.64 -26.45
C ILE A 5 -15.65 -0.31 -27.04
N ARG A 6 -15.81 -0.15 -28.35
CA ARG A 6 -15.47 1.08 -29.06
C ARG A 6 -16.55 2.13 -28.76
N ALA A 7 -16.17 3.20 -28.06
CA ALA A 7 -17.04 4.38 -27.93
C ALA A 7 -17.19 5.10 -29.29
N PRO A 8 -18.38 5.58 -29.65
CA PRO A 8 -18.55 6.41 -30.85
C PRO A 8 -17.84 7.75 -30.66
N ALA A 9 -17.13 8.19 -31.71
CA ALA A 9 -16.39 9.44 -31.75
C ALA A 9 -17.27 10.67 -31.48
N ALA A 10 -17.04 11.34 -30.36
CA ALA A 10 -17.71 12.58 -29.99
C ALA A 10 -17.03 13.79 -30.64
N ARG A 11 -17.82 14.65 -31.30
CA ARG A 11 -17.40 15.96 -31.78
C ARG A 11 -17.00 16.87 -30.61
N VAL A 12 -15.79 17.38 -30.67
CA VAL A 12 -15.21 18.34 -29.73
C VAL A 12 -15.88 19.70 -29.87
N GLY A 13 -16.67 20.07 -28.87
CA GLY A 13 -17.10 21.44 -28.61
C GLY A 13 -16.35 22.00 -27.41
N ARG A 14 -15.46 22.96 -27.63
CA ARG A 14 -14.72 23.68 -26.56
C ARG A 14 -15.68 24.47 -25.69
N LYS A 15 -15.76 24.17 -24.38
CA LYS A 15 -16.19 25.13 -23.36
C LYS A 15 -15.25 24.98 -22.14
N SER A 16 -14.83 26.12 -21.61
CA SER A 16 -13.87 26.34 -20.50
C SER A 16 -14.30 25.71 -19.16
N PRO A 17 -13.34 25.38 -18.28
CA PRO A 17 -13.61 24.70 -17.03
C PRO A 17 -14.08 25.69 -15.95
N LEU A 18 -15.30 25.51 -15.46
CA LEU A 18 -15.74 26.07 -14.18
C LEU A 18 -15.67 24.97 -13.12
N SER A 19 -14.81 25.18 -12.13
CA SER A 19 -14.69 24.34 -10.97
C SER A 19 -15.97 24.38 -10.13
N SER A 20 -16.71 23.26 -10.07
CA SER A 20 -17.81 23.11 -9.14
C SER A 20 -17.44 22.11 -8.05
N SER A 21 -17.02 22.62 -6.89
CA SER A 21 -16.95 21.84 -5.66
C SER A 21 -18.37 21.64 -5.13
N ARG A 22 -18.86 20.41 -5.12
CA ARG A 22 -20.05 20.02 -4.35
C ARG A 22 -19.61 19.39 -3.05
N LEU A 23 -20.03 19.97 -1.92
CA LEU A 23 -19.88 19.44 -0.59
C LEU A 23 -20.89 18.30 -0.38
N ASN A 24 -20.44 17.14 0.04
CA ASN A 24 -21.29 16.10 0.58
C ASN A 24 -21.69 16.44 2.02
N SER A 25 -22.77 15.85 2.52
CA SER A 25 -23.34 16.02 3.86
C SER A 25 -22.37 15.81 5.04
N ASP A 26 -21.16 15.30 4.80
CA ASP A 26 -20.12 15.05 5.79
C ASP A 26 -18.91 16.01 5.70
N GLY A 27 -18.98 17.09 4.88
CA GLY A 27 -17.95 18.15 4.85
C GLY A 27 -16.57 17.73 4.30
N ARG A 28 -16.45 16.59 3.64
CA ARG A 28 -15.19 16.13 3.03
C ARG A 28 -15.11 16.59 1.59
N THR A 29 -14.13 17.43 1.27
CA THR A 29 -13.72 17.73 -0.09
C THR A 29 -12.97 16.52 -0.64
N MET A 30 -13.68 15.67 -1.38
CA MET A 30 -13.00 14.69 -2.23
C MET A 30 -12.51 15.42 -3.47
N PHE A 31 -11.21 15.46 -3.70
CA PHE A 31 -10.63 15.82 -5.00
C PHE A 31 -10.92 14.68 -5.97
N PHE A 32 -12.07 14.74 -6.63
CA PHE A 32 -12.34 13.89 -7.76
C PHE A 32 -11.72 14.54 -9.00
N ASP A 33 -11.00 13.76 -9.78
CA ASP A 33 -10.56 14.18 -11.10
C ASP A 33 -11.82 14.53 -11.91
N ALA A 34 -12.01 15.80 -12.23
CA ALA A 34 -13.19 16.32 -12.92
C ALA A 34 -13.44 15.59 -14.26
N ARG A 35 -12.37 15.07 -14.90
CA ARG A 35 -12.44 14.26 -16.12
C ARG A 35 -13.05 12.87 -15.90
N ALA A 36 -12.81 12.28 -14.73
CA ALA A 36 -13.38 10.98 -14.38
C ALA A 36 -14.88 11.08 -14.05
N LEU A 37 -15.31 12.18 -13.46
CA LEU A 37 -16.73 12.47 -13.22
C LEU A 37 -17.48 12.67 -14.54
N ASP A 38 -16.93 13.46 -15.46
CA ASP A 38 -17.54 13.68 -16.78
C ASP A 38 -17.70 12.37 -17.57
N SER A 39 -16.71 11.47 -17.50
CA SER A 39 -16.76 10.17 -18.19
C SER A 39 -17.78 9.21 -17.59
N PHE A 40 -17.96 9.22 -16.27
CA PHE A 40 -18.95 8.37 -15.61
C PHE A 40 -20.37 8.87 -15.81
N ASP A 41 -20.59 10.18 -15.77
CA ASP A 41 -21.88 10.79 -16.08
C ASP A 41 -22.29 10.53 -17.54
N GLN A 42 -21.34 10.59 -18.46
CA GLN A 42 -21.58 10.20 -19.87
C GLN A 42 -21.96 8.72 -19.98
N TYR A 43 -21.25 7.83 -19.28
CA TYR A 43 -21.60 6.43 -19.23
C TYR A 43 -23.02 6.18 -18.71
N LEU A 44 -23.45 6.88 -17.66
CA LEU A 44 -24.82 6.77 -17.13
C LEU A 44 -25.87 7.18 -18.17
N GLN A 45 -25.63 8.27 -18.90
CA GLN A 45 -26.49 8.71 -19.97
C GLN A 45 -26.59 7.70 -21.13
N ASP A 46 -25.46 7.10 -21.50
CA ASP A 46 -25.43 6.08 -22.55
C ASP A 46 -26.18 4.81 -22.13
N VAL A 47 -26.03 4.40 -20.85
CA VAL A 47 -26.75 3.24 -20.31
C VAL A 47 -28.27 3.45 -20.31
N GLU A 48 -28.75 4.68 -20.12
CA GLU A 48 -30.20 5.00 -20.19
C GLU A 48 -30.78 4.82 -21.59
N ARG A 49 -29.97 4.96 -22.63
CA ARG A 49 -30.42 4.83 -24.04
C ARG A 49 -30.61 3.39 -24.48
N TYR A 50 -30.02 2.41 -23.78
CA TYR A 50 -30.15 1.00 -24.17
C TYR A 50 -31.56 0.46 -23.88
N PRO A 51 -32.20 -0.23 -24.86
CA PRO A 51 -33.51 -0.81 -24.67
C PRO A 51 -33.45 -2.02 -23.71
N LEU A 52 -34.43 -2.09 -22.83
CA LEU A 52 -34.61 -3.25 -21.95
C LEU A 52 -35.19 -4.44 -22.69
N ILE A 53 -34.86 -5.65 -22.27
CA ILE A 53 -35.48 -6.89 -22.78
C ILE A 53 -36.64 -7.23 -21.83
N GLU A 54 -37.87 -6.88 -22.22
CA GLU A 54 -39.05 -7.12 -21.38
C GLU A 54 -39.60 -8.55 -21.49
N ASN A 55 -39.47 -9.12 -22.70
CA ASN A 55 -40.01 -10.47 -22.96
C ASN A 55 -39.02 -11.58 -22.58
N PRO A 56 -39.41 -12.49 -21.66
CA PRO A 56 -38.56 -13.60 -21.23
C PRO A 56 -38.18 -14.58 -22.36
N GLU A 57 -39.06 -14.74 -23.38
CA GLU A 57 -38.75 -15.62 -24.51
C GLU A 57 -37.66 -15.03 -25.41
N LYS A 58 -37.71 -13.71 -25.65
CA LYS A 58 -36.66 -12.97 -26.39
C LYS A 58 -35.34 -13.02 -25.62
N GLU A 59 -35.38 -12.89 -24.29
CA GLU A 59 -34.18 -13.00 -23.45
C GLU A 59 -33.54 -14.39 -23.63
N ARG A 60 -34.32 -15.47 -23.62
CA ARG A 60 -33.84 -16.85 -23.84
C ARG A 60 -33.27 -17.04 -25.24
N GLU A 61 -33.93 -16.51 -26.27
CA GLU A 61 -33.44 -16.60 -27.65
C GLU A 61 -32.11 -15.89 -27.81
N ILE A 62 -31.99 -14.65 -27.30
CA ILE A 62 -30.74 -13.88 -27.32
C ILE A 62 -29.64 -14.63 -26.55
N ALA A 63 -29.97 -15.18 -25.40
CA ALA A 63 -29.01 -15.94 -24.58
C ALA A 63 -28.54 -17.24 -25.30
N ARG A 64 -29.42 -17.95 -26.03
CA ARG A 64 -29.01 -19.09 -26.85
C ARG A 64 -28.06 -18.71 -27.97
N ARG A 65 -28.34 -17.60 -28.67
CA ARG A 65 -27.46 -17.07 -29.70
C ARG A 65 -26.11 -16.66 -29.12
N ALA A 66 -26.10 -15.97 -27.96
CA ALA A 66 -24.88 -15.59 -27.25
C ALA A 66 -24.03 -16.81 -26.85
N ARG A 67 -24.67 -17.88 -26.37
CA ARG A 67 -24.01 -19.16 -26.06
C ARG A 67 -23.43 -19.86 -27.29
N ALA A 68 -24.08 -19.73 -28.45
CA ALA A 68 -23.57 -20.23 -29.72
C ALA A 68 -22.40 -19.46 -30.31
N GLY A 69 -21.96 -18.34 -29.64
CA GLY A 69 -20.83 -17.53 -30.04
C GLY A 69 -21.21 -16.25 -30.78
N ASP A 70 -22.49 -15.93 -30.91
CA ASP A 70 -22.96 -14.68 -31.50
C ASP A 70 -22.62 -13.49 -30.59
N ARG A 71 -21.66 -12.68 -31.05
CA ARG A 71 -21.14 -11.54 -30.32
C ARG A 71 -22.18 -10.43 -30.16
N GLU A 72 -22.98 -10.18 -31.19
CA GLU A 72 -24.01 -9.15 -31.16
C GLU A 72 -25.10 -9.49 -30.15
N ALA A 73 -25.51 -10.76 -30.09
CA ALA A 73 -26.45 -11.25 -29.09
C ALA A 73 -25.88 -11.11 -27.66
N ALA A 74 -24.61 -11.44 -27.45
CA ALA A 74 -23.94 -11.26 -26.16
C ALA A 74 -23.87 -9.79 -25.74
N GLU A 75 -23.48 -8.88 -26.63
CA GLU A 75 -23.45 -7.44 -26.40
C GLU A 75 -24.85 -6.91 -26.04
N ARG A 76 -25.88 -7.35 -26.76
CA ARG A 76 -27.27 -6.97 -26.48
C ARG A 76 -27.77 -7.46 -25.12
N LEU A 77 -27.38 -8.69 -24.71
CA LEU A 77 -27.73 -9.22 -23.39
C LEU A 77 -27.04 -8.43 -22.27
N VAL A 78 -25.78 -8.03 -22.47
CA VAL A 78 -25.02 -7.20 -21.51
C VAL A 78 -25.64 -5.82 -21.39
N THR A 79 -25.79 -5.09 -22.51
CA THR A 79 -26.26 -3.69 -22.54
C THR A 79 -27.64 -3.53 -21.92
N ALA A 80 -28.56 -4.47 -22.17
CA ALA A 80 -29.91 -4.46 -21.57
C ALA A 80 -29.91 -4.61 -20.04
N ASN A 81 -28.82 -5.16 -19.46
CA ASN A 81 -28.72 -5.44 -18.02
C ASN A 81 -27.81 -4.47 -17.25
N LEU A 82 -27.15 -3.51 -17.91
CA LEU A 82 -26.25 -2.54 -17.24
C LEU A 82 -26.95 -1.71 -16.16
N ARG A 83 -28.19 -1.29 -16.40
CA ARG A 83 -29.00 -0.54 -15.41
C ARG A 83 -29.21 -1.33 -14.13
N PHE A 84 -29.41 -2.63 -14.25
CA PHE A 84 -29.53 -3.51 -13.09
C PHE A 84 -28.22 -3.59 -12.31
N VAL A 85 -27.07 -3.72 -12.99
CA VAL A 85 -25.75 -3.71 -12.33
C VAL A 85 -25.57 -2.45 -11.51
N ILE A 86 -25.83 -1.27 -12.08
CA ILE A 86 -25.70 0.01 -11.36
C ILE A 86 -26.56 0.02 -10.09
N SER A 87 -27.83 -0.38 -10.19
CA SER A 87 -28.73 -0.42 -9.03
C SER A 87 -28.27 -1.42 -7.96
N TYR A 88 -27.71 -2.55 -8.40
CA TYR A 88 -27.24 -3.59 -7.51
C TYR A 88 -25.98 -3.20 -6.75
N VAL A 89 -25.00 -2.58 -7.41
CA VAL A 89 -23.69 -2.24 -6.79
C VAL A 89 -23.78 -1.03 -5.87
N LYS A 90 -24.79 -0.15 -6.01
CA LYS A 90 -25.03 0.99 -5.09
C LYS A 90 -25.03 0.60 -3.62
N LYS A 91 -25.48 -0.61 -3.25
CA LYS A 91 -25.51 -1.10 -1.87
C LYS A 91 -24.12 -1.39 -1.28
N TYR A 92 -23.08 -1.43 -2.11
CA TYR A 92 -21.68 -1.61 -1.69
C TYR A 92 -20.91 -0.29 -1.64
N GLN A 93 -21.53 0.82 -1.97
CA GLN A 93 -20.93 2.15 -1.90
C GLN A 93 -20.51 2.51 -0.46
N GLY A 94 -19.40 3.27 -0.32
CA GLY A 94 -18.85 3.64 0.98
C GLY A 94 -18.00 2.56 1.66
N ARG A 95 -17.67 1.48 0.96
CA ARG A 95 -16.83 0.37 1.49
C ARG A 95 -15.37 0.39 0.99
N GLY A 96 -14.88 1.57 0.54
CA GLY A 96 -13.50 1.74 0.11
C GLY A 96 -13.29 1.88 -1.39
N LEU A 97 -14.26 1.48 -2.22
CA LEU A 97 -14.26 1.72 -3.67
C LEU A 97 -15.30 2.77 -4.05
N ASN A 98 -15.01 3.57 -5.07
CA ASN A 98 -15.96 4.54 -5.62
C ASN A 98 -17.05 3.85 -6.46
N LEU A 99 -18.13 4.57 -6.78
CA LEU A 99 -19.25 3.99 -7.51
C LEU A 99 -18.88 3.59 -8.96
N ALA A 100 -18.01 4.35 -9.62
CA ALA A 100 -17.59 4.06 -10.99
C ALA A 100 -16.76 2.75 -11.02
N GLU A 101 -15.85 2.55 -10.08
CA GLU A 101 -15.09 1.31 -9.92
C GLU A 101 -16.01 0.11 -9.64
N LEU A 102 -16.94 0.27 -8.69
CA LEU A 102 -17.92 -0.78 -8.38
C LEU A 102 -18.76 -1.19 -9.59
N VAL A 103 -19.16 -0.22 -10.42
CA VAL A 103 -19.90 -0.48 -11.66
C VAL A 103 -19.04 -1.22 -12.68
N CYS A 104 -17.77 -0.82 -12.87
CA CYS A 104 -16.84 -1.54 -13.74
C CYS A 104 -16.65 -3.00 -13.32
N ILE A 105 -16.44 -3.22 -12.02
CA ILE A 105 -16.30 -4.55 -11.42
C ILE A 105 -17.60 -5.37 -11.57
N GLY A 106 -18.74 -4.73 -11.34
CA GLY A 106 -20.06 -5.33 -11.55
C GLY A 106 -20.29 -5.76 -12.99
N ASN A 107 -19.90 -4.93 -13.95
CA ASN A 107 -19.97 -5.23 -15.39
C ASN A 107 -19.05 -6.41 -15.76
N GLU A 108 -17.86 -6.51 -15.15
CA GLU A 108 -17.00 -7.70 -15.33
C GLU A 108 -17.70 -8.98 -14.84
N GLY A 109 -18.36 -8.90 -13.68
CA GLY A 109 -19.18 -10.00 -13.15
C GLY A 109 -20.33 -10.38 -14.10
N LEU A 110 -21.01 -9.38 -14.70
CA LEU A 110 -22.05 -9.58 -15.71
C LEU A 110 -21.50 -10.29 -16.96
N LEU A 111 -20.34 -9.87 -17.47
CA LEU A 111 -19.67 -10.52 -18.61
C LEU A 111 -19.31 -11.99 -18.32
N LYS A 112 -18.86 -12.28 -17.10
CA LYS A 112 -18.61 -13.69 -16.65
C LYS A 112 -19.91 -14.50 -16.64
N ALA A 113 -21.01 -13.88 -16.20
CA ALA A 113 -22.31 -14.53 -16.18
C ALA A 113 -22.82 -14.85 -17.60
N VAL A 114 -22.70 -13.95 -18.56
CA VAL A 114 -23.13 -14.18 -19.97
C VAL A 114 -22.41 -15.40 -20.57
N LYS A 115 -21.10 -15.55 -20.31
CA LYS A 115 -20.31 -16.68 -20.83
C LYS A 115 -20.73 -18.05 -20.28
N LYS A 116 -21.30 -18.07 -19.06
CA LYS A 116 -21.60 -19.30 -18.32
C LYS A 116 -23.10 -19.59 -18.18
N PHE A 117 -23.95 -18.69 -18.66
CA PHE A 117 -25.39 -18.81 -18.52
C PHE A 117 -25.95 -19.91 -19.42
N ASP A 118 -26.85 -20.71 -18.86
CA ASP A 118 -27.60 -21.73 -19.59
C ASP A 118 -29.08 -21.35 -19.68
N PRO A 119 -29.57 -20.92 -20.86
CA PRO A 119 -30.94 -20.45 -21.04
C PRO A 119 -31.99 -21.58 -20.92
N ASP A 120 -31.57 -22.85 -21.05
CA ASP A 120 -32.49 -24.00 -21.06
C ASP A 120 -32.90 -24.43 -19.64
N LYS A 121 -32.23 -23.89 -18.60
CA LYS A 121 -32.59 -24.15 -17.20
C LYS A 121 -33.82 -23.40 -16.69
N GLY A 122 -34.51 -22.63 -17.51
CA GLY A 122 -35.77 -21.97 -17.16
C GLY A 122 -35.66 -20.80 -16.19
N VAL A 123 -34.46 -20.36 -15.83
CA VAL A 123 -34.21 -19.25 -14.89
C VAL A 123 -34.00 -17.96 -15.67
N LYS A 124 -34.43 -16.82 -15.14
CA LYS A 124 -34.12 -15.49 -15.73
C LYS A 124 -32.62 -15.21 -15.63
N PHE A 125 -32.06 -14.60 -16.68
CA PHE A 125 -30.64 -14.25 -16.73
C PHE A 125 -30.18 -13.42 -15.53
N ILE A 126 -30.96 -12.41 -15.12
CA ILE A 126 -30.64 -11.56 -13.96
C ILE A 126 -30.47 -12.37 -12.67
N SER A 127 -31.33 -13.36 -12.42
CA SER A 127 -31.26 -14.20 -11.22
C SER A 127 -29.95 -14.99 -11.12
N TYR A 128 -29.41 -15.41 -12.26
CA TYR A 128 -28.11 -16.05 -12.36
C TYR A 128 -26.96 -15.04 -12.27
N ALA A 129 -27.06 -13.91 -12.98
CA ALA A 129 -26.03 -12.88 -13.05
C ALA A 129 -25.72 -12.24 -11.68
N VAL A 130 -26.71 -12.10 -10.80
CA VAL A 130 -26.56 -11.56 -9.43
C VAL A 130 -25.44 -12.27 -8.66
N TRP A 131 -25.33 -13.61 -8.79
CA TRP A 131 -24.30 -14.37 -8.10
C TRP A 131 -22.90 -14.03 -8.58
N TRP A 132 -22.71 -13.86 -9.89
CA TRP A 132 -21.43 -13.46 -10.47
C TRP A 132 -21.06 -12.04 -10.14
N ILE A 133 -22.02 -11.11 -10.25
CA ILE A 133 -21.83 -9.71 -9.90
C ILE A 133 -21.42 -9.60 -8.43
N ARG A 134 -22.17 -10.27 -7.53
CA ARG A 134 -21.87 -10.28 -6.11
C ARG A 134 -20.48 -10.85 -5.81
N GLN A 135 -20.14 -11.98 -6.41
CA GLN A 135 -18.86 -12.64 -6.23
C GLN A 135 -17.70 -11.71 -6.64
N THR A 136 -17.79 -11.12 -7.84
CA THR A 136 -16.74 -10.25 -8.36
C THR A 136 -16.59 -8.98 -7.52
N VAL A 137 -17.70 -8.36 -7.10
CA VAL A 137 -17.67 -7.16 -6.24
C VAL A 137 -17.08 -7.47 -4.87
N LEU A 138 -17.49 -8.57 -4.22
CA LEU A 138 -16.94 -8.93 -2.90
C LEU A 138 -15.45 -9.28 -2.98
N GLN A 139 -15.03 -9.95 -4.05
CA GLN A 139 -13.62 -10.25 -4.29
C GLN A 139 -12.81 -8.96 -4.47
N ALA A 140 -13.27 -8.03 -5.31
CA ALA A 140 -12.59 -6.76 -5.53
C ALA A 140 -12.52 -5.91 -4.25
N LEU A 141 -13.61 -5.84 -3.48
CA LEU A 141 -13.59 -5.18 -2.17
C LEU A 141 -12.55 -5.79 -1.23
N ALA A 142 -12.38 -7.12 -1.25
CA ALA A 142 -11.39 -7.78 -0.39
C ALA A 142 -9.94 -7.52 -0.84
N GLU A 143 -9.72 -7.34 -2.16
CA GLU A 143 -8.38 -7.24 -2.75
C GLU A 143 -7.89 -5.81 -2.97
N GLN A 144 -8.79 -4.85 -3.19
CA GLN A 144 -8.45 -3.51 -3.69
C GLN A 144 -8.72 -2.37 -2.71
N THR A 145 -9.41 -2.61 -1.58
CA THR A 145 -9.78 -1.53 -0.65
C THR A 145 -8.65 -1.10 0.28
N ARG A 146 -7.61 -1.90 0.44
CA ARG A 146 -6.49 -1.62 1.34
C ARG A 146 -5.23 -1.28 0.54
N SER A 147 -4.42 -0.33 1.02
CA SER A 147 -3.13 0.00 0.41
C SER A 147 -2.19 -1.22 0.46
N VAL A 148 -2.20 -1.96 1.56
CA VAL A 148 -1.49 -3.23 1.68
C VAL A 148 -2.46 -4.38 1.41
N ARG A 149 -2.24 -5.11 0.30
CA ARG A 149 -3.09 -6.24 -0.10
C ARG A 149 -3.03 -7.38 0.93
N ILE A 150 -4.21 -7.84 1.35
CA ILE A 150 -4.37 -8.98 2.24
C ILE A 150 -4.92 -10.18 1.43
N PRO A 151 -4.37 -11.42 1.61
CA PRO A 151 -4.91 -12.62 0.98
C PRO A 151 -6.38 -12.87 1.35
N LEU A 152 -7.18 -13.39 0.42
CA LEU A 152 -8.63 -13.64 0.62
C LEU A 152 -8.94 -14.51 1.84
N ASN A 153 -8.08 -15.48 2.15
CA ASN A 153 -8.24 -16.34 3.32
C ASN A 153 -8.14 -15.55 4.62
N GLN A 154 -7.18 -14.64 4.71
CA GLN A 154 -7.02 -13.75 5.86
C GLN A 154 -8.17 -12.75 5.97
N ASN A 155 -8.64 -12.21 4.84
CA ASN A 155 -9.78 -11.31 4.82
C ASN A 155 -11.07 -12.00 5.33
N SER A 156 -11.30 -13.27 4.99
CA SER A 156 -12.42 -14.03 5.55
C SER A 156 -12.33 -14.18 7.07
N ASN A 157 -11.11 -14.39 7.60
CA ASN A 157 -10.86 -14.44 9.05
C ASN A 157 -11.08 -13.08 9.71
N LEU A 158 -10.70 -11.97 9.07
CA LEU A 158 -10.98 -10.61 9.56
C LEU A 158 -12.49 -10.32 9.64
N VAL A 159 -13.25 -10.73 8.63
CA VAL A 159 -14.72 -10.60 8.65
C VAL A 159 -15.33 -11.45 9.76
N LYS A 160 -14.80 -12.66 10.00
CA LYS A 160 -15.20 -13.54 11.08
C LYS A 160 -14.91 -12.89 12.45
N LEU A 161 -13.70 -12.36 12.63
CA LEU A 161 -13.27 -11.62 13.81
C LEU A 161 -14.22 -10.47 14.13
N SER A 162 -14.47 -9.59 13.15
CA SER A 162 -15.35 -8.43 13.33
C SER A 162 -16.79 -8.82 13.70
N ARG A 163 -17.34 -9.87 13.11
CA ARG A 163 -18.68 -10.40 13.45
C ARG A 163 -18.71 -10.97 14.85
N THR A 164 -17.71 -11.75 15.23
CA THR A 164 -17.61 -12.34 16.59
C THR A 164 -17.45 -11.25 17.63
N GLU A 165 -16.63 -10.25 17.38
CA GLU A 165 -16.41 -9.10 18.25
C GLU A 165 -17.72 -8.31 18.47
N THR A 166 -18.47 -8.05 17.39
CA THR A 166 -19.77 -7.38 17.46
C THR A 166 -20.78 -8.20 18.25
N ALA A 167 -20.86 -9.50 18.01
CA ALA A 167 -21.79 -10.39 18.71
C ALA A 167 -21.47 -10.49 20.21
N LEU A 168 -20.19 -10.63 20.58
CA LEU A 168 -19.76 -10.68 21.98
C LEU A 168 -19.94 -9.33 22.68
N THR A 169 -19.69 -8.21 21.99
CA THR A 169 -19.96 -6.86 22.52
C THR A 169 -21.45 -6.69 22.83
N GLN A 170 -22.31 -7.15 21.93
CA GLN A 170 -23.76 -7.11 22.16
C GLN A 170 -24.20 -8.02 23.34
N LYS A 171 -23.54 -9.18 23.48
CA LYS A 171 -23.86 -10.14 24.57
C LYS A 171 -23.37 -9.67 25.92
N TYR A 172 -22.17 -9.08 26.01
CA TYR A 172 -21.54 -8.70 27.27
C TYR A 172 -21.72 -7.22 27.66
N GLY A 173 -22.16 -6.38 26.72
CA GLY A 173 -22.28 -4.93 26.95
C GLY A 173 -20.93 -4.20 27.06
N ARG A 174 -19.81 -4.89 26.83
CA ARG A 174 -18.45 -4.37 26.87
C ARG A 174 -17.60 -4.93 25.73
N THR A 175 -16.44 -4.33 25.47
CA THR A 175 -15.47 -4.87 24.51
C THR A 175 -14.95 -6.24 24.97
N PRO A 176 -15.02 -7.29 24.13
CA PRO A 176 -14.54 -8.61 24.48
C PRO A 176 -13.01 -8.66 24.54
N THR A 177 -12.48 -9.51 25.42
CA THR A 177 -11.06 -9.80 25.51
C THR A 177 -10.60 -10.74 24.39
N ASP A 178 -9.29 -10.74 24.09
CA ASP A 178 -8.72 -11.64 23.06
C ASP A 178 -9.00 -13.12 23.34
N ARG A 179 -9.09 -13.51 24.64
CA ARG A 179 -9.39 -14.88 25.04
C ARG A 179 -10.84 -15.26 24.75
N GLU A 180 -11.80 -14.38 25.06
CA GLU A 180 -13.21 -14.60 24.77
C GLU A 180 -13.48 -14.73 23.26
N ILE A 181 -12.79 -13.92 22.46
CA ILE A 181 -12.87 -14.00 21.00
C ILE A 181 -12.26 -15.31 20.50
N ALA A 182 -11.10 -15.71 21.03
CA ALA A 182 -10.40 -16.94 20.65
C ALA A 182 -11.25 -18.18 20.94
N GLU A 183 -11.92 -18.22 22.09
CA GLU A 183 -12.84 -19.30 22.46
C GLU A 183 -14.03 -19.39 21.49
N GLU A 184 -14.67 -18.25 21.16
CA GLU A 184 -15.83 -18.23 20.25
C GLU A 184 -15.43 -18.56 18.80
N MET A 185 -14.27 -18.09 18.34
CA MET A 185 -13.73 -18.36 17.01
C MET A 185 -13.14 -19.77 16.89
N LYS A 186 -12.84 -20.44 18.00
CA LYS A 186 -12.09 -21.70 18.10
C LYS A 186 -10.71 -21.61 17.47
N GLU A 187 -10.02 -20.50 17.71
CA GLU A 187 -8.69 -20.21 17.19
C GLU A 187 -7.73 -19.88 18.37
N PRO A 188 -6.43 -20.06 18.21
CA PRO A 188 -5.43 -19.65 19.22
C PRO A 188 -5.49 -18.16 19.49
N VAL A 189 -5.25 -17.75 20.75
CA VAL A 189 -5.23 -16.32 21.15
C VAL A 189 -4.18 -15.53 20.36
N GLU A 190 -3.07 -16.13 20.02
CA GLU A 190 -2.01 -15.52 19.21
C GLU A 190 -2.50 -15.16 17.79
N THR A 191 -3.30 -16.04 17.19
CA THR A 191 -3.92 -15.80 15.87
C THR A 191 -4.87 -14.61 15.94
N VAL A 192 -5.70 -14.52 16.99
CA VAL A 192 -6.60 -13.38 17.18
C VAL A 192 -5.83 -12.08 17.34
N ARG A 193 -4.74 -12.07 18.12
CA ARG A 193 -3.87 -10.89 18.25
C ARG A 193 -3.23 -10.48 16.92
N ALA A 194 -2.74 -11.44 16.14
CA ALA A 194 -2.19 -11.17 14.82
C ALA A 194 -3.28 -10.59 13.88
N LEU A 195 -4.49 -11.15 13.86
CA LEU A 195 -5.61 -10.64 13.08
C LEU A 195 -6.00 -9.22 13.50
N ARG A 196 -6.00 -8.89 14.80
CA ARG A 196 -6.28 -7.53 15.29
C ARG A 196 -5.25 -6.50 14.80
N ARG A 197 -3.96 -6.86 14.80
CA ARG A 197 -2.90 -5.99 14.24
C ARG A 197 -3.14 -5.69 12.74
N VAL A 198 -3.53 -6.71 11.99
CA VAL A 198 -3.85 -6.58 10.56
C VAL A 198 -5.18 -5.86 10.32
N ALA A 199 -6.13 -5.94 11.27
CA ALA A 199 -7.44 -5.30 11.18
C ALA A 199 -7.38 -3.77 11.32
N SER A 200 -6.33 -3.23 11.97
CA SER A 200 -6.20 -1.78 12.17
C SER A 200 -6.25 -1.05 10.83
N ALA A 201 -6.99 0.06 10.81
CA ALA A 201 -7.09 0.93 9.64
C ALA A 201 -5.77 1.68 9.44
N GLU A 202 -5.40 1.86 8.19
CA GLU A 202 -4.27 2.71 7.81
C GLU A 202 -4.59 4.17 8.11
N LEU A 203 -3.61 4.91 8.62
CA LEU A 203 -3.71 6.34 8.87
C LEU A 203 -3.01 7.09 7.74
N SER A 204 -3.63 8.15 7.22
CA SER A 204 -2.98 9.02 6.26
C SER A 204 -1.93 9.87 6.98
N LEU A 205 -0.72 9.94 6.43
CA LEU A 205 0.32 10.83 6.92
C LEU A 205 -0.03 12.30 6.72
N ASP A 206 -0.87 12.62 5.71
CA ASP A 206 -1.34 13.98 5.47
C ASP A 206 -2.55 14.35 6.34
N ALA A 207 -3.03 13.45 7.20
CA ALA A 207 -4.13 13.76 8.10
C ALA A 207 -3.69 14.82 9.12
N PRO A 208 -4.51 15.89 9.36
CA PRO A 208 -4.21 16.88 10.37
C PRO A 208 -4.24 16.24 11.77
N LEU A 209 -3.31 16.61 12.65
CA LEU A 209 -3.24 16.13 14.03
C LEU A 209 -4.47 16.57 14.82
N ASP A 210 -4.95 17.79 14.61
CA ASP A 210 -6.17 18.29 15.20
C ASP A 210 -7.26 18.43 14.12
N LYS A 211 -8.36 17.70 14.28
CA LYS A 211 -9.51 17.73 13.35
C LYS A 211 -10.29 19.05 13.39
N SER A 212 -10.11 19.85 14.44
CA SER A 212 -10.76 21.14 14.61
C SER A 212 -9.99 22.28 13.95
N ASP A 213 -8.69 22.12 13.73
CA ASP A 213 -7.80 23.10 13.08
C ASP A 213 -7.30 22.55 11.74
N ARG A 214 -7.68 23.22 10.64
CA ARG A 214 -7.27 22.84 9.28
C ARG A 214 -5.82 23.17 8.98
N ASP A 215 -5.24 24.12 9.72
CA ASP A 215 -3.84 24.56 9.57
C ASP A 215 -2.91 23.83 10.57
N SER A 216 -3.44 22.82 11.31
CA SER A 216 -2.61 22.00 12.18
C SER A 216 -1.62 21.18 11.37
N ALA A 217 -0.42 20.98 11.92
CA ALA A 217 0.62 20.14 11.33
C ALA A 217 0.08 18.76 10.95
N SER A 218 0.56 18.20 9.85
CA SER A 218 0.19 16.86 9.42
C SER A 218 0.81 15.78 10.32
N PHE A 219 0.18 14.61 10.35
CA PHE A 219 0.72 13.47 11.10
C PHE A 219 2.13 13.09 10.61
N GLY A 220 2.42 13.26 9.29
CA GLY A 220 3.72 12.99 8.68
C GLY A 220 4.82 13.93 9.17
N GLU A 221 4.52 15.21 9.36
CA GLU A 221 5.50 16.20 9.85
C GLU A 221 6.06 15.86 11.23
N ARG A 222 5.27 15.16 12.06
CA ARG A 222 5.73 14.70 13.37
C ARG A 222 6.80 13.60 13.28
N PHE A 223 6.85 12.86 12.18
CA PHE A 223 7.87 11.83 11.94
C PHE A 223 9.09 12.38 11.18
N SER A 224 8.93 13.45 10.43
CA SER A 224 10.03 14.10 9.70
C SER A 224 11.05 14.78 10.61
N GLY A 225 10.71 15.05 11.86
CA GLY A 225 11.63 15.67 12.83
C GLY A 225 12.80 14.78 13.29
N ALA A 226 12.90 13.54 12.78
CA ALA A 226 14.04 12.66 13.07
C ALA A 226 15.28 12.94 12.17
N ASP A 227 15.07 13.60 11.02
CA ASP A 227 16.14 13.82 10.04
C ASP A 227 17.06 15.03 10.37
N GLU A 228 16.63 15.95 11.25
CA GLU A 228 17.49 17.08 11.66
C GLU A 228 18.72 16.64 12.48
N THR A 229 18.60 15.49 13.19
CA THR A 229 19.73 14.93 13.95
C THR A 229 20.80 14.31 13.06
N ASP A 230 20.45 13.88 11.86
CA ASP A 230 21.40 13.27 10.92
C ASP A 230 22.40 14.30 10.37
N ILE A 231 21.96 15.53 10.08
CA ILE A 231 22.84 16.59 9.54
C ILE A 231 23.91 17.00 10.56
N GLU A 232 23.54 17.16 11.84
CA GLU A 232 24.50 17.48 12.89
C GLU A 232 25.49 16.32 13.12
N GLN A 233 25.00 15.07 13.09
CA GLN A 233 25.85 13.89 13.23
C GLN A 233 26.80 13.72 12.04
N ASP A 234 26.36 14.00 10.82
CA ASP A 234 27.22 13.96 9.64
C ASP A 234 28.30 15.02 9.67
N VAL A 235 27.98 16.25 10.08
CA VAL A 235 28.96 17.33 10.25
C VAL A 235 29.97 17.02 11.34
N GLU A 236 29.52 16.49 12.47
CA GLU A 236 30.42 16.03 13.54
C GLU A 236 31.27 14.84 13.12
N ALA A 237 30.73 13.90 12.35
CA ALA A 237 31.48 12.76 11.82
C ALA A 237 32.55 13.20 10.83
N GLN A 238 32.24 14.16 9.97
CA GLN A 238 33.19 14.76 9.04
C GLN A 238 34.29 15.54 9.79
N ALA A 239 33.92 16.36 10.75
CA ALA A 239 34.92 17.08 11.58
C ALA A 239 35.84 16.12 12.33
N ARG A 240 35.30 15.02 12.86
CA ARG A 240 36.09 13.95 13.49
C ARG A 240 37.07 13.28 12.51
N ARG A 241 36.63 12.99 11.28
CA ARG A 241 37.50 12.42 10.23
C ARG A 241 38.65 13.37 9.89
N GLU A 242 38.37 14.63 9.63
CA GLU A 242 39.39 15.64 9.31
C GLU A 242 40.40 15.83 10.47
N PHE A 243 39.92 15.77 11.70
CA PHE A 243 40.79 15.85 12.87
C PHE A 243 41.74 14.64 12.96
N LEU A 244 41.19 13.42 12.75
CA LEU A 244 42.00 12.19 12.74
C LEU A 244 43.03 12.20 11.60
N GLU A 245 42.67 12.65 10.42
CA GLU A 245 43.60 12.76 9.29
C GLU A 245 44.76 13.70 9.59
N LYS A 246 44.50 14.88 10.11
CA LYS A 246 45.53 15.83 10.54
C LYS A 246 46.44 15.29 11.63
N MET A 247 45.85 14.50 12.55
CA MET A 247 46.66 13.83 13.62
C MET A 247 47.52 12.70 13.03
N PHE A 248 47.00 11.92 12.10
CA PHE A 248 47.77 10.85 11.43
C PHE A 248 48.90 11.45 10.59
N GLU A 249 48.69 12.50 9.85
CA GLU A 249 49.75 13.20 9.08
C GLU A 249 50.87 13.73 9.97
N LYS A 250 50.51 14.27 11.14
CA LYS A 250 51.45 14.92 12.02
C LYS A 250 52.31 13.95 12.83
N TYR A 251 51.75 12.80 13.29
CA TYR A 251 52.38 11.95 14.28
C TYR A 251 52.76 10.55 13.78
N LEU A 252 52.18 10.13 12.65
CA LEU A 252 52.40 8.76 12.12
C LEU A 252 53.19 8.80 10.81
N THR A 253 53.94 7.73 10.57
CA THR A 253 54.52 7.51 9.23
C THR A 253 53.45 6.99 8.28
N GLU A 254 53.63 7.16 6.96
CA GLU A 254 52.68 6.67 5.96
C GLU A 254 52.35 5.18 6.14
N ARG A 255 53.29 4.37 6.57
CA ARG A 255 53.09 2.96 6.75
C ARG A 255 52.22 2.65 7.99
N GLU A 256 52.41 3.38 9.10
CA GLU A 256 51.59 3.30 10.30
C GLU A 256 50.17 3.81 10.03
N ARG A 257 50.04 4.93 9.29
CA ARG A 257 48.74 5.48 8.87
C ARG A 257 47.96 4.45 8.05
N LYS A 258 48.56 3.88 7.00
CA LYS A 258 47.90 2.89 6.13
C LYS A 258 47.40 1.69 6.87
N ILE A 259 48.17 1.18 7.85
CA ILE A 259 47.78 0.04 8.69
C ILE A 259 46.58 0.37 9.59
N LEU A 260 46.52 1.59 10.18
CA LEU A 260 45.37 2.03 11.00
C LEU A 260 44.14 2.25 10.17
N VAL A 261 44.28 2.87 9.01
CA VAL A 261 43.13 3.14 8.06
C VAL A 261 42.51 1.81 7.62
N LEU A 262 43.32 0.82 7.20
CA LEU A 262 42.82 -0.50 6.79
C LEU A 262 42.23 -1.30 7.96
N TYR A 263 42.82 -1.17 9.15
CA TYR A 263 42.37 -1.92 10.32
C TYR A 263 41.02 -1.45 10.84
N TYR A 264 40.74 -0.14 10.81
CA TYR A 264 39.47 0.46 11.25
C TYR A 264 38.53 0.82 10.15
N GLY A 265 38.84 0.53 8.90
CA GLY A 265 37.98 0.84 7.74
C GLY A 265 37.69 2.33 7.58
N LEU A 266 38.67 3.22 7.84
CA LEU A 266 38.45 4.67 7.84
C LEU A 266 38.26 5.27 6.44
N ASP A 267 38.69 4.57 5.38
CA ASP A 267 38.54 5.01 3.96
C ASP A 267 37.22 4.47 3.37
N ASP A 268 37.06 3.16 3.34
CA ASP A 268 35.98 2.47 2.60
C ASP A 268 34.89 1.90 3.54
N GLY A 269 35.01 2.06 4.84
CA GLY A 269 34.08 1.51 5.84
C GLY A 269 34.22 0.02 6.10
N GLU A 270 35.17 -0.68 5.43
CA GLU A 270 35.42 -2.09 5.62
C GLU A 270 36.65 -2.33 6.53
N GLU A 271 36.43 -2.99 7.68
CA GLU A 271 37.51 -3.36 8.60
C GLU A 271 38.27 -4.58 8.10
N MET A 272 39.60 -4.50 8.05
CA MET A 272 40.46 -5.64 7.66
C MET A 272 41.11 -6.26 8.88
N THR A 273 41.23 -7.60 8.88
CA THR A 273 41.94 -8.33 9.89
C THR A 273 43.46 -8.14 9.80
N LEU A 274 44.20 -8.29 10.92
CA LEU A 274 45.66 -8.18 10.92
C LEU A 274 46.35 -9.15 9.95
N GLU A 275 45.72 -10.26 9.63
CA GLU A 275 46.20 -11.28 8.71
C GLU A 275 46.05 -10.82 7.26
N GLN A 276 44.88 -10.30 6.88
CA GLN A 276 44.64 -9.72 5.56
C GLN A 276 45.54 -8.52 5.26
N ILE A 277 45.73 -7.64 6.29
CA ILE A 277 46.66 -6.51 6.16
C ILE A 277 48.09 -7.01 5.98
N GLY A 278 48.47 -8.10 6.68
CA GLY A 278 49.76 -8.75 6.56
C GLY A 278 50.02 -9.28 5.15
N GLU A 279 49.06 -9.97 4.57
CA GLU A 279 49.10 -10.45 3.19
C GLU A 279 49.23 -9.31 2.17
N LEU A 280 48.41 -8.24 2.34
CA LEU A 280 48.43 -7.08 1.46
C LEU A 280 49.77 -6.33 1.47
N LEU A 281 50.40 -6.20 2.62
CA LEU A 281 51.65 -5.45 2.80
C LEU A 281 52.92 -6.33 2.77
N GLY A 282 52.78 -7.66 2.58
CA GLY A 282 53.89 -8.62 2.54
C GLY A 282 54.63 -8.75 3.88
N VAL A 283 53.90 -8.67 5.02
CA VAL A 283 54.45 -8.66 6.36
C VAL A 283 53.68 -9.64 7.25
N THR A 284 54.36 -10.22 8.25
CA THR A 284 53.71 -11.16 9.17
C THR A 284 52.67 -10.47 10.05
N ARG A 285 51.59 -11.18 10.43
CA ARG A 285 50.52 -10.73 11.32
C ARG A 285 51.08 -10.09 12.61
N GLU A 286 52.09 -10.72 13.22
CA GLU A 286 52.67 -10.19 14.46
C GLU A 286 53.40 -8.86 14.24
N ARG A 287 54.02 -8.69 13.07
CA ARG A 287 54.67 -7.43 12.73
C ARG A 287 53.66 -6.30 12.52
N ILE A 288 52.51 -6.58 11.91
CA ILE A 288 51.42 -5.62 11.78
C ILE A 288 50.89 -5.23 13.18
N ARG A 289 50.70 -6.21 14.09
CA ARG A 289 50.28 -5.95 15.46
C ARG A 289 51.26 -5.01 16.20
N GLN A 290 52.57 -5.25 16.05
CA GLN A 290 53.59 -4.38 16.65
C GLN A 290 53.56 -2.95 16.09
N ILE A 291 53.40 -2.81 14.77
CA ILE A 291 53.33 -1.48 14.14
C ILE A 291 52.05 -0.74 14.58
N ARG A 292 50.92 -1.42 14.60
CA ARG A 292 49.66 -0.84 15.11
C ARG A 292 49.80 -0.36 16.56
N ASN A 293 50.37 -1.18 17.47
CA ASN A 293 50.52 -0.81 18.86
C ASN A 293 51.47 0.40 19.01
N ARG A 294 52.58 0.44 18.28
CA ARG A 294 53.49 1.59 18.27
C ARG A 294 52.80 2.86 17.74
N ALA A 295 51.94 2.76 16.73
CA ALA A 295 51.18 3.88 16.22
C ALA A 295 50.21 4.43 17.29
N PHE A 296 49.56 3.55 18.05
CA PHE A 296 48.74 3.93 19.19
C PHE A 296 49.54 4.63 20.32
N ASP A 297 50.69 4.09 20.67
CA ASP A 297 51.54 4.68 21.72
C ASP A 297 51.99 6.09 21.33
N LYS A 298 52.29 6.31 20.03
CA LYS A 298 52.63 7.65 19.53
C LYS A 298 51.43 8.63 19.58
N LEU A 299 50.21 8.17 19.23
CA LEU A 299 49.01 8.97 19.31
C LEU A 299 48.64 9.31 20.75
N ARG A 300 48.73 8.36 21.67
CA ARG A 300 48.53 8.59 23.12
C ARG A 300 49.54 9.52 23.75
N GLY A 301 50.80 9.43 23.35
CA GLY A 301 51.85 10.30 23.85
C GLY A 301 51.83 11.73 23.23
N SER A 302 50.92 12.00 22.30
CA SER A 302 50.76 13.31 21.69
C SER A 302 50.02 14.26 22.63
N MET A 303 50.27 15.59 22.50
CA MET A 303 49.59 16.65 23.31
C MET A 303 48.04 16.66 23.11
N HIS A 304 47.49 15.86 22.20
CA HIS A 304 46.09 15.80 21.89
C HIS A 304 45.45 14.44 22.31
N GLY A 305 46.16 13.63 23.10
CA GLY A 305 45.67 12.36 23.63
C GLY A 305 44.34 12.56 24.41
N ASP A 306 44.26 13.62 25.23
CA ASP A 306 43.07 13.93 26.00
C ASP A 306 41.85 14.34 25.09
N ALA A 307 42.11 14.98 23.96
CA ALA A 307 41.07 15.31 23.00
C ALA A 307 40.50 14.05 22.29
N LEU A 308 41.35 13.08 21.99
CA LEU A 308 40.91 11.77 21.46
C LEU A 308 40.05 10.98 22.47
N GLU A 309 40.39 11.01 23.77
CA GLU A 309 39.54 10.41 24.81
C GLU A 309 38.18 11.12 24.95
N GLY A 310 38.14 12.44 24.77
CA GLY A 310 36.90 13.21 24.76
C GLY A 310 35.94 12.80 23.65
N PHE A 311 36.43 12.59 22.44
CA PHE A 311 35.63 12.09 21.30
C PHE A 311 35.11 10.65 21.52
N TRP A 312 35.84 9.81 22.21
CA TRP A 312 35.41 8.43 22.53
C TRP A 312 34.30 8.40 23.58
N ARG A 313 34.36 9.27 24.58
CA ARG A 313 33.34 9.35 25.64
C ARG A 313 32.01 9.96 25.13
N ALA A 314 32.05 10.80 24.11
CA ALA A 314 30.86 11.39 23.52
C ALA A 314 30.09 10.42 22.59
N SER A 315 30.73 9.29 22.16
CA SER A 315 30.15 8.30 21.23
C SER A 315 29.66 7.02 21.93
N ALA A 316 29.84 6.89 23.25
CA ALA A 316 29.42 5.77 24.07
C ALA A 316 28.14 6.13 24.85
#